data_24c4a76defada65b68becabf466bc4ff
#
_entry.id   24c4a76defada65b68becabf466bc4ff
#
_cell.length_a   1.000
_cell.length_b   1.000
_cell.length_c   1.000
_cell.angle_alpha   90.00
_cell.angle_beta   90.00
_cell.angle_gamma   90.00
#
_symmetry.space_group_name_H-M   'P 1'
#
loop_
_entity.id
_entity.type
_entity.pdbx_description
1 polymer ?
#
loop_
_entity_poly.entity_id
_entity_poly.type
_entity_poly.pdbx_seq_one_letter_code
_entity_poly.pdbx_strand_id
1 'polypeptide(L)'
;MTRLGDICIKIGSGATPKGGKEAYKPSGIPIIRSQNILDWSFADENLAFIDNEQADSLANVEVMPGDVLVNITGDSVARACLVPSSKTPARVNQHVSILRAGEQLDPTYLLCIVQSQKAHLLKLASSGATRNALTKGMLEALEIELPALSYQRAVARIIDTIQSKIQVNTKLNGYLAA
;
A
#
# COMPACT_ATOMS: atom_id res chain seq x y z
N MET A 1 7.41 -20.02 10.98
CA MET A 1 7.49 -18.59 10.66
C MET A 1 8.27 -18.43 9.35
N THR A 2 7.78 -17.59 8.46
CA THR A 2 8.38 -17.31 7.13
C THR A 2 8.61 -15.80 7.06
N ARG A 3 9.72 -15.35 6.49
CA ARG A 3 9.97 -13.92 6.31
C ARG A 3 9.19 -13.38 5.12
N LEU A 4 8.67 -12.16 5.26
CA LEU A 4 7.92 -11.51 4.19
C LEU A 4 8.78 -11.35 2.92
N GLY A 5 10.08 -11.10 3.08
CA GLY A 5 11.04 -11.01 1.97
C GLY A 5 11.19 -12.28 1.15
N ASP A 6 10.90 -13.45 1.74
CA ASP A 6 11.05 -14.75 1.06
C ASP A 6 9.84 -15.10 0.18
N ILE A 7 8.69 -14.43 0.40
CA ILE A 7 7.42 -14.76 -0.26
C ILE A 7 6.81 -13.61 -1.05
N CYS A 8 7.29 -12.38 -0.87
CA CYS A 8 6.94 -11.26 -1.72
C CYS A 8 7.90 -11.17 -2.91
N ILE A 9 7.37 -11.01 -4.11
CA ILE A 9 8.18 -10.81 -5.32
C ILE A 9 8.67 -9.38 -5.47
N LYS A 10 8.12 -8.45 -4.69
CA LYS A 10 8.57 -7.06 -4.60
C LYS A 10 8.33 -6.50 -3.21
N ILE A 11 9.36 -5.91 -2.62
CA ILE A 11 9.30 -5.02 -1.47
C ILE A 11 10.20 -3.83 -1.79
N GLY A 12 9.63 -2.64 -1.85
CA GLY A 12 10.44 -1.45 -2.17
C GLY A 12 9.65 -0.16 -2.16
N SER A 13 10.32 0.90 -1.73
CA SER A 13 9.78 2.25 -1.75
C SER A 13 9.79 2.86 -3.15
N GLY A 14 8.89 3.80 -3.36
CA GLY A 14 8.83 4.58 -4.58
C GLY A 14 9.91 5.66 -4.70
N ALA A 15 9.73 6.49 -5.70
CA ALA A 15 10.61 7.62 -5.98
C ALA A 15 9.79 8.86 -6.37
N THR A 16 10.36 10.03 -6.15
CA THR A 16 9.74 11.29 -6.56
C THR A 16 10.20 11.66 -7.97
N PRO A 17 9.30 12.12 -8.85
CA PRO A 17 9.69 12.67 -10.15
C PRO A 17 10.67 13.83 -9.99
N LYS A 18 11.56 14.00 -10.96
CA LYS A 18 12.43 15.18 -11.01
C LYS A 18 11.55 16.45 -11.12
N GLY A 19 11.86 17.47 -10.31
CA GLY A 19 11.07 18.70 -10.23
C GLY A 19 10.09 18.78 -9.05
N GLY A 20 9.98 17.72 -8.24
CA GLY A 20 9.15 17.73 -7.03
C GLY A 20 7.67 17.99 -7.30
N LYS A 21 7.05 18.93 -6.60
CA LYS A 21 5.61 19.25 -6.76
C LYS A 21 5.27 19.89 -8.11
N GLU A 22 6.20 20.59 -8.75
CA GLU A 22 6.02 21.23 -10.06
C GLU A 22 5.98 20.21 -11.20
N ALA A 23 6.48 18.99 -10.94
CA ALA A 23 6.43 17.90 -11.90
C ALA A 23 5.02 17.32 -12.09
N TYR A 24 4.08 17.56 -11.16
CA TYR A 24 2.75 16.99 -11.21
C TYR A 24 1.90 17.65 -12.30
N LYS A 25 1.08 16.83 -12.95
CA LYS A 25 0.17 17.19 -14.05
C LYS A 25 -1.29 17.14 -13.56
N PRO A 26 -2.21 17.83 -14.24
CA PRO A 26 -3.64 17.77 -13.93
C PRO A 26 -4.28 16.42 -14.26
N SER A 27 -3.66 15.64 -15.15
CA SER A 27 -4.11 14.31 -15.56
C SER A 27 -2.93 13.47 -16.06
N GLY A 28 -3.11 12.17 -16.20
CA GLY A 28 -2.07 11.24 -16.67
C GLY A 28 -2.01 9.97 -15.84
N ILE A 29 -0.80 9.47 -15.63
CA ILE A 29 -0.56 8.28 -14.80
C ILE A 29 -0.56 8.68 -13.32
N PRO A 30 -1.35 8.01 -12.47
CA PRO A 30 -1.40 8.33 -11.04
C PRO A 30 -0.03 8.16 -10.37
N ILE A 31 0.33 9.11 -9.51
CA ILE A 31 1.41 8.95 -8.54
C ILE A 31 0.83 8.97 -7.13
N ILE A 32 0.86 7.81 -6.50
CA ILE A 32 0.27 7.57 -5.19
C ILE A 32 1.23 8.08 -4.11
N ARG A 33 0.71 8.87 -3.20
CA ARG A 33 1.45 9.46 -2.07
C ARG A 33 0.88 8.98 -0.75
N SER A 34 1.59 9.18 0.34
CA SER A 34 1.18 8.74 1.67
C SER A 34 -0.23 9.20 2.08
N GLN A 35 -0.68 10.36 1.62
CA GLN A 35 -2.03 10.88 1.89
C GLN A 35 -3.15 10.07 1.21
N ASN A 36 -2.83 9.31 0.16
CA ASN A 36 -3.79 8.46 -0.54
C ASN A 36 -3.96 7.08 0.14
N ILE A 37 -3.12 6.76 1.13
CA ILE A 37 -3.13 5.48 1.83
C ILE A 37 -3.71 5.68 3.23
N LEU A 38 -4.88 5.13 3.43
CA LEU A 38 -5.53 5.00 4.72
C LEU A 38 -5.45 3.54 5.19
N ASP A 39 -5.83 3.28 6.44
CA ASP A 39 -5.95 1.90 6.89
C ASP A 39 -7.12 1.23 6.18
N TRP A 40 -6.86 0.12 5.51
CA TRP A 40 -7.82 -0.68 4.76
C TRP A 40 -8.44 0.00 3.53
N SER A 41 -8.17 1.26 3.26
CA SER A 41 -8.83 2.00 2.20
C SER A 41 -7.90 2.95 1.46
N PHE A 42 -8.23 3.24 0.22
CA PHE A 42 -7.54 4.19 -0.63
C PHE A 42 -8.34 5.49 -0.72
N ALA A 43 -7.66 6.63 -0.59
CA ALA A 43 -8.26 7.95 -0.73
C ALA A 43 -7.95 8.52 -2.12
N ASP A 44 -8.99 8.83 -2.88
CA ASP A 44 -8.89 9.42 -4.23
C ASP A 44 -8.61 10.93 -4.18
N GLU A 45 -8.90 11.57 -3.06
CA GLU A 45 -8.73 13.01 -2.90
C GLU A 45 -7.27 13.42 -3.10
N ASN A 46 -7.08 14.49 -3.87
CA ASN A 46 -5.76 15.05 -4.15
C ASN A 46 -4.77 14.03 -4.78
N LEU A 47 -5.27 13.05 -5.52
CA LEU A 47 -4.41 12.16 -6.29
C LEU A 47 -3.62 12.99 -7.31
N ALA A 48 -2.31 12.83 -7.32
CA ALA A 48 -1.43 13.50 -8.25
C ALA A 48 -1.22 12.65 -9.50
N PHE A 49 -0.82 13.29 -10.60
CA PHE A 49 -0.56 12.62 -11.87
C PHE A 49 0.80 13.02 -12.41
N ILE A 50 1.35 12.18 -13.26
CA ILE A 50 2.58 12.41 -14.01
C ILE A 50 2.35 12.04 -15.47
N ASP A 51 3.20 12.57 -16.37
CA ASP A 51 3.15 12.21 -17.78
C ASP A 51 3.85 10.86 -18.05
N ASN A 52 3.76 10.38 -19.30
CA ASN A 52 4.33 9.09 -19.67
C ASN A 52 5.85 9.04 -19.53
N GLU A 53 6.56 10.10 -19.89
CA GLU A 53 8.03 10.17 -19.80
C GLU A 53 8.49 10.05 -18.34
N GLN A 54 7.82 10.76 -17.43
CA GLN A 54 8.06 10.65 -16.00
C GLN A 54 7.73 9.25 -15.46
N ALA A 55 6.62 8.66 -15.93
CA ALA A 55 6.21 7.31 -15.52
C ALA A 55 7.21 6.25 -16.03
N ASP A 56 7.75 6.39 -17.22
CA ASP A 56 8.76 5.50 -17.79
C ASP A 56 10.07 5.59 -16.99
N SER A 57 10.47 6.80 -16.59
CA SER A 57 11.62 7.00 -15.70
C SER A 57 11.44 6.37 -14.31
N LEU A 58 10.21 6.11 -13.91
CA LEU A 58 9.79 5.48 -12.65
C LEU A 58 9.24 4.06 -12.84
N ALA A 59 9.59 3.37 -13.92
CA ALA A 59 9.10 2.01 -14.21
C ALA A 59 9.43 1.01 -13.09
N ASN A 60 10.56 1.20 -12.41
CA ASN A 60 10.97 0.37 -11.28
C ASN A 60 10.06 0.44 -10.06
N VAL A 61 9.19 1.45 -9.98
CA VAL A 61 8.21 1.65 -8.88
C VAL A 61 6.76 1.62 -9.38
N GLU A 62 6.55 0.90 -10.47
CA GLU A 62 5.22 0.64 -11.00
C GLU A 62 4.38 -0.20 -10.04
N VAL A 63 3.16 0.28 -9.82
CA VAL A 63 2.12 -0.38 -9.02
C VAL A 63 1.24 -1.22 -9.94
N MET A 64 0.98 -2.45 -9.52
CA MET A 64 0.14 -3.42 -10.23
C MET A 64 -1.10 -3.79 -9.41
N PRO A 65 -2.16 -4.30 -10.04
CA PRO A 65 -3.30 -4.83 -9.31
C PRO A 65 -2.88 -5.87 -8.28
N GLY A 66 -3.43 -5.77 -7.07
CA GLY A 66 -3.09 -6.66 -5.96
C GLY A 66 -1.88 -6.21 -5.12
N ASP A 67 -1.20 -5.13 -5.48
CA ASP A 67 -0.16 -4.59 -4.62
C ASP A 67 -0.75 -4.04 -3.32
N VAL A 68 -0.12 -4.36 -2.20
CA VAL A 68 -0.35 -3.73 -0.91
C VAL A 68 0.60 -2.54 -0.78
N LEU A 69 0.04 -1.37 -0.55
CA LEU A 69 0.78 -0.13 -0.37
C LEU A 69 0.89 0.19 1.12
N VAL A 70 2.10 0.50 1.58
CA VAL A 70 2.38 0.80 3.00
C VAL A 70 3.09 2.14 3.11
N ASN A 71 2.58 3.02 3.95
CA ASN A 71 3.29 4.24 4.32
C ASN A 71 4.49 3.91 5.20
N ILE A 72 5.67 4.37 4.80
CA ILE A 72 6.93 4.02 5.46
C ILE A 72 7.57 5.18 6.21
N THR A 73 7.02 6.39 6.16
CA THR A 73 7.57 7.56 6.85
C THR A 73 6.49 8.51 7.38
N GLY A 74 6.83 9.30 8.38
CA GLY A 74 5.99 10.37 8.94
C GLY A 74 4.86 9.86 9.83
N ASP A 75 3.88 10.74 10.11
CA ASP A 75 2.78 10.47 11.06
C ASP A 75 1.81 9.37 10.57
N SER A 76 1.81 9.10 9.28
CA SER A 76 0.98 8.07 8.66
C SER A 76 1.71 6.72 8.51
N VAL A 77 2.90 6.57 9.08
CA VAL A 77 3.69 5.32 9.00
C VAL A 77 2.85 4.11 9.41
N ALA A 78 3.05 2.99 8.75
CA ALA A 78 2.31 1.73 8.91
C ALA A 78 0.81 1.78 8.52
N ARG A 79 0.28 2.86 7.92
CA ARG A 79 -1.00 2.76 7.21
C ARG A 79 -0.81 1.93 5.95
N ALA A 80 -1.78 1.07 5.67
CA ALA A 80 -1.71 0.18 4.52
C ALA A 80 -3.08 -0.07 3.89
N CYS A 81 -3.10 -0.22 2.56
CA CYS A 81 -4.27 -0.62 1.79
C CYS A 81 -3.88 -1.41 0.55
N LEU A 82 -4.84 -2.13 -0.04
CA LEU A 82 -4.73 -2.62 -1.42
C LEU A 82 -4.92 -1.44 -2.39
N VAL A 83 -4.14 -1.44 -3.47
CA VAL A 83 -4.38 -0.49 -4.56
C VAL A 83 -5.67 -0.85 -5.29
N PRO A 84 -6.58 0.10 -5.54
CA PRO A 84 -7.72 -0.16 -6.43
C PRO A 84 -7.23 -0.46 -7.86
N SER A 85 -7.72 -1.51 -8.48
CA SER A 85 -7.35 -1.88 -9.86
C SER A 85 -7.65 -0.77 -10.88
N SER A 86 -8.66 0.05 -10.62
CA SER A 86 -8.98 1.24 -11.43
C SER A 86 -7.92 2.35 -11.37
N LYS A 87 -6.96 2.26 -10.46
CA LYS A 87 -5.85 3.23 -10.30
C LYS A 87 -4.53 2.69 -10.85
N THR A 88 -4.54 1.54 -11.48
CA THR A 88 -3.35 0.95 -12.11
C THR A 88 -3.43 1.07 -13.63
N PRO A 89 -2.28 1.24 -14.32
CA PRO A 89 -0.94 1.36 -13.75
C PRO A 89 -0.73 2.70 -13.02
N ALA A 90 0.04 2.68 -11.95
CA ALA A 90 0.39 3.87 -11.17
C ALA A 90 1.88 3.85 -10.79
N ARG A 91 2.34 4.91 -10.12
CA ARG A 91 3.65 4.97 -9.46
C ARG A 91 3.45 5.35 -8.01
N VAL A 92 4.44 5.11 -7.17
CA VAL A 92 4.45 5.54 -5.77
C VAL A 92 5.62 6.46 -5.48
N ASN A 93 5.43 7.39 -4.56
CA ASN A 93 6.52 8.26 -4.12
C ASN A 93 7.41 7.57 -3.06
N GLN A 94 8.49 8.25 -2.66
CA GLN A 94 9.48 7.74 -1.70
C GLN A 94 8.93 7.45 -0.30
N HIS A 95 7.73 7.88 0.03
CA HIS A 95 7.09 7.68 1.34
C HIS A 95 6.18 6.45 1.39
N VAL A 96 6.04 5.75 0.26
CA VAL A 96 5.19 4.57 0.11
C VAL A 96 6.03 3.40 -0.34
N SER A 97 5.87 2.25 0.30
CA SER A 97 6.43 0.97 -0.12
C SER A 97 5.38 0.11 -0.80
N ILE A 98 5.77 -0.55 -1.87
CA ILE A 98 4.99 -1.60 -2.54
C ILE A 98 5.37 -2.93 -1.90
N LEU A 99 4.36 -3.70 -1.47
CA LEU A 99 4.49 -5.11 -1.13
C LEU A 99 3.68 -5.90 -2.16
N ARG A 100 4.35 -6.69 -2.99
CA ARG A 100 3.72 -7.53 -4.00
C ARG A 100 3.82 -8.99 -3.60
N ALA A 101 2.67 -9.60 -3.38
CA ALA A 101 2.58 -11.01 -3.03
C ALA A 101 3.14 -11.91 -4.14
N GLY A 102 3.87 -12.94 -3.76
CA GLY A 102 4.23 -14.05 -4.65
C GLY A 102 3.09 -15.08 -4.74
N GLU A 103 3.30 -16.14 -5.50
CA GLU A 103 2.27 -17.15 -5.82
C GLU A 103 1.68 -17.86 -4.60
N GLN A 104 2.43 -17.93 -3.50
CA GLN A 104 2.02 -18.60 -2.25
C GLN A 104 1.25 -17.69 -1.28
N LEU A 105 1.05 -16.42 -1.63
CA LEU A 105 0.50 -15.41 -0.73
C LEU A 105 -0.66 -14.68 -1.41
N ASP A 106 -1.84 -14.73 -0.79
CA ASP A 106 -3.00 -13.94 -1.24
C ASP A 106 -2.82 -12.45 -0.91
N PRO A 107 -3.05 -11.52 -1.85
CA PRO A 107 -2.86 -10.08 -1.62
C PRO A 107 -3.72 -9.50 -0.48
N THR A 108 -4.99 -9.89 -0.36
CA THR A 108 -5.84 -9.42 0.74
C THR A 108 -5.37 -10.01 2.07
N TYR A 109 -4.91 -11.26 2.07
CA TYR A 109 -4.30 -11.87 3.26
C TYR A 109 -3.00 -11.16 3.65
N LEU A 110 -2.16 -10.76 2.69
CA LEU A 110 -0.99 -9.93 2.94
C LEU A 110 -1.37 -8.61 3.62
N LEU A 111 -2.42 -7.92 3.15
CA LEU A 111 -2.91 -6.72 3.82
C LEU A 111 -3.36 -7.03 5.25
N CYS A 112 -4.07 -8.14 5.48
CA CYS A 112 -4.47 -8.55 6.83
C CYS A 112 -3.27 -8.72 7.76
N ILE A 113 -2.21 -9.37 7.28
CA ILE A 113 -0.95 -9.52 8.04
C ILE A 113 -0.36 -8.17 8.40
N VAL A 114 -0.19 -7.28 7.42
CA VAL A 114 0.38 -5.95 7.65
C VAL A 114 -0.44 -5.17 8.69
N GLN A 115 -1.76 -5.20 8.58
CA GLN A 115 -2.65 -4.52 9.51
C GLN A 115 -2.64 -5.15 10.91
N SER A 116 -2.59 -6.48 11.02
CA SER A 116 -2.51 -7.16 12.32
C SER A 116 -1.21 -6.87 13.06
N GLN A 117 -0.12 -6.64 12.32
CA GLN A 117 1.19 -6.31 12.88
C GLN A 117 1.45 -4.80 12.98
N LYS A 118 0.44 -3.96 12.80
CA LYS A 118 0.60 -2.50 12.80
C LYS A 118 1.29 -1.97 14.05
N ALA A 119 0.91 -2.45 15.24
CA ALA A 119 1.55 -2.03 16.48
C ALA A 119 3.05 -2.38 16.52
N HIS A 120 3.43 -3.53 15.98
CA HIS A 120 4.82 -3.94 15.84
C HIS A 120 5.57 -3.06 14.83
N LEU A 121 4.98 -2.78 13.68
CA LEU A 121 5.55 -1.89 12.67
C LEU A 121 5.77 -0.46 13.20
N LEU A 122 4.83 0.07 13.97
CA LEU A 122 4.97 1.38 14.61
C LEU A 122 6.13 1.38 15.62
N LYS A 123 6.29 0.32 16.40
CA LYS A 123 7.42 0.17 17.32
C LYS A 123 8.75 0.09 16.58
N LEU A 124 8.82 -0.65 15.48
CA LEU A 124 10.01 -0.71 14.62
C LEU A 124 10.34 0.65 14.02
N ALA A 125 9.34 1.37 13.50
CA ALA A 125 9.53 2.69 12.90
C ALA A 125 10.07 3.71 13.92
N SER A 126 9.65 3.64 15.18
CA SER A 126 10.08 4.56 16.25
C SER A 126 11.45 4.23 16.84
N SER A 127 12.03 3.07 16.55
CA SER A 127 13.34 2.67 17.06
C SER A 127 14.54 3.39 16.42
N GLY A 128 14.30 4.12 15.32
CA GLY A 128 15.31 4.92 14.63
C GLY A 128 15.56 6.29 15.29
N ALA A 129 16.79 6.75 15.29
CA ALA A 129 17.23 7.91 16.09
C ALA A 129 16.66 9.28 15.70
N THR A 130 16.04 9.45 14.52
CA THR A 130 15.74 10.81 14.02
C THR A 130 14.35 10.99 13.38
N ARG A 131 13.70 9.97 12.86
CA ARG A 131 12.35 10.03 12.26
C ARG A 131 11.70 8.67 12.28
N ASN A 132 10.39 8.61 12.51
CA ASN A 132 9.60 7.40 12.35
C ASN A 132 9.69 6.93 10.89
N ALA A 133 10.39 5.82 10.65
CA ALA A 133 10.55 5.26 9.31
C ALA A 133 10.69 3.74 9.34
N LEU A 134 10.02 3.09 8.39
CA LEU A 134 10.19 1.67 8.09
C LEU A 134 11.17 1.53 6.91
N THR A 135 12.22 0.77 7.10
CA THR A 135 13.14 0.45 6.02
C THR A 135 12.66 -0.79 5.25
N LYS A 136 13.18 -0.96 4.03
CA LYS A 136 12.97 -2.17 3.23
C LYS A 136 13.34 -3.43 4.04
N GLY A 137 14.52 -3.44 4.67
CA GLY A 137 14.99 -4.57 5.46
C GLY A 137 14.09 -4.90 6.66
N MET A 138 13.47 -3.90 7.32
CA MET A 138 12.49 -4.14 8.38
C MET A 138 11.23 -4.84 7.85
N LEU A 139 10.75 -4.44 6.66
CA LEU A 139 9.60 -5.08 6.02
C LEU A 139 9.95 -6.50 5.55
N GLU A 140 11.12 -6.71 4.96
CA GLU A 140 11.59 -8.03 4.51
C GLU A 140 11.79 -9.01 5.68
N ALA A 141 12.24 -8.51 6.83
CA ALA A 141 12.47 -9.31 8.02
C ALA A 141 11.21 -9.64 8.82
N LEU A 142 10.04 -9.08 8.43
CA LEU A 142 8.78 -9.33 9.13
C LEU A 142 8.42 -10.81 9.06
N GLU A 143 8.36 -11.46 10.23
CA GLU A 143 7.98 -12.86 10.33
C GLU A 143 6.47 -13.04 10.37
N ILE A 144 5.99 -13.97 9.57
CA ILE A 144 4.57 -14.26 9.42
C ILE A 144 4.30 -15.76 9.49
N GLU A 145 3.07 -16.11 9.84
CA GLU A 145 2.52 -17.43 9.60
C GLU A 145 1.99 -17.50 8.18
N LEU A 146 2.40 -18.52 7.43
CA LEU A 146 1.97 -18.76 6.05
C LEU A 146 1.15 -20.05 5.99
N PRO A 147 -0.16 -20.00 6.28
CA PRO A 147 -1.03 -21.16 6.14
C PRO A 147 -1.26 -21.51 4.67
N ALA A 148 -1.89 -22.66 4.41
CA ALA A 148 -2.25 -23.05 3.07
C ALA A 148 -3.05 -21.95 2.33
N LEU A 149 -2.83 -21.79 1.03
CA LEU A 149 -3.45 -20.73 0.23
C LEU A 149 -4.99 -20.77 0.25
N SER A 150 -5.59 -21.97 0.40
CA SER A 150 -7.03 -22.13 0.58
C SER A 150 -7.55 -21.45 1.84
N TYR A 151 -6.81 -21.52 2.95
CA TYR A 151 -7.14 -20.82 4.19
C TYR A 151 -7.00 -19.31 4.02
N GLN A 152 -5.89 -18.84 3.44
CA GLN A 152 -5.66 -17.43 3.16
C GLN A 152 -6.81 -16.83 2.34
N ARG A 153 -7.23 -17.51 1.27
CA ARG A 153 -8.36 -17.10 0.43
C ARG A 153 -9.70 -17.12 1.15
N ALA A 154 -9.89 -18.02 2.13
CA ALA A 154 -11.09 -18.01 2.95
C ALA A 154 -11.16 -16.77 3.85
N VAL A 155 -10.03 -16.41 4.49
CA VAL A 155 -9.92 -15.17 5.27
C VAL A 155 -10.11 -13.94 4.37
N ALA A 156 -9.43 -13.89 3.22
CA ALA A 156 -9.54 -12.80 2.26
C ALA A 156 -11.00 -12.52 1.86
N ARG A 157 -11.77 -13.55 1.52
CA ARG A 157 -13.20 -13.41 1.17
C ARG A 157 -14.05 -12.79 2.27
N ILE A 158 -13.77 -13.13 3.54
CA ILE A 158 -14.47 -12.54 4.68
C ILE A 158 -14.14 -11.05 4.77
N ILE A 159 -12.86 -10.71 4.70
CA ILE A 159 -12.38 -9.32 4.77
C ILE A 159 -12.94 -8.49 3.60
N ASP A 160 -12.88 -8.99 2.37
CA ASP A 160 -13.42 -8.32 1.18
C ASP A 160 -14.93 -8.05 1.33
N THR A 161 -15.68 -9.00 1.91
CA THR A 161 -17.10 -8.83 2.19
C THR A 161 -17.35 -7.72 3.20
N ILE A 162 -16.57 -7.67 4.28
CA ILE A 162 -16.67 -6.63 5.31
C ILE A 162 -16.31 -5.27 4.72
N GLN A 163 -15.19 -5.17 3.99
CA GLN A 163 -14.75 -3.93 3.36
C GLN A 163 -15.79 -3.40 2.35
N SER A 164 -16.38 -4.29 1.55
CA SER A 164 -17.45 -3.93 0.61
C SER A 164 -18.68 -3.35 1.34
N LYS A 165 -19.09 -3.96 2.46
CA LYS A 165 -20.19 -3.43 3.30
C LYS A 165 -19.87 -2.07 3.89
N ILE A 166 -18.64 -1.87 4.41
CA ILE A 166 -18.20 -0.59 4.94
C ILE A 166 -18.29 0.49 3.84
N GLN A 167 -17.79 0.21 2.64
CA GLN A 167 -17.84 1.15 1.52
C GLN A 167 -19.27 1.50 1.11
N VAL A 168 -20.16 0.52 1.02
CA VAL A 168 -21.59 0.75 0.70
C VAL A 168 -22.25 1.62 1.78
N ASN A 169 -22.04 1.30 3.05
CA ASN A 169 -22.60 2.08 4.15
C ASN A 169 -22.06 3.51 4.19
N THR A 170 -20.78 3.70 3.93
CA THR A 170 -20.17 5.03 3.86
C THR A 170 -20.79 5.89 2.75
N LYS A 171 -20.99 5.29 1.56
CA LYS A 171 -21.67 5.98 0.45
C LYS A 171 -23.12 6.30 0.78
N LEU A 172 -23.86 5.35 1.37
CA LEU A 172 -25.25 5.55 1.76
C LEU A 172 -25.39 6.68 2.79
N ASN A 173 -24.54 6.69 3.82
CA ASN A 173 -24.51 7.75 4.81
C ASN A 173 -24.18 9.12 4.20
N GLY A 174 -23.29 9.17 3.21
CA GLY A 174 -23.00 10.39 2.45
C GLY A 174 -24.21 10.92 1.69
N TYR A 175 -25.04 10.06 1.11
CA TYR A 175 -26.29 10.46 0.44
C TYR A 175 -27.39 10.91 1.42
N LEU A 176 -27.43 10.33 2.62
CA LEU A 176 -28.42 10.70 3.62
C LEU A 176 -28.08 12.01 4.37
N ALA A 177 -26.83 12.44 4.31
CA ALA A 177 -26.34 13.67 4.97
C ALA A 177 -26.31 14.89 4.03
N ALA A 178 -26.59 14.72 2.73
CA ALA A 178 -26.62 15.75 1.70
C ALA A 178 -28.06 16.24 1.47
#